data_3ae5c3ab0ad23a54a7d2d45fbacf35c2
#
_entry.id   3ae5c3ab0ad23a54a7d2d45fbacf35c2
#
_cell.length_a   1.000
_cell.length_b   1.000
_cell.length_c   1.000
_cell.angle_alpha   90.00
_cell.angle_beta   90.00
_cell.angle_gamma   90.00
#
_symmetry.space_group_name_H-M   'P 1'
#
loop_
_entity.id
_entity.type
_entity.pdbx_description
1 polymer ?
#
loop_
_entity_poly.entity_id
_entity_poly.type
_entity_poly.pdbx_seq_one_letter_code
_entity_poly.pdbx_strand_id
1 'polypeptide(L)'
;MPHTFAQPPIVVNIPEFLLRAYDEQAKPQVIMPVVVGRAMRTQTPVLYEEMKYVVFWPYWNVPPSILRGEMVPKITKDPAYLQKNNFEVVTFSGQLVTDTAVSEDVLAQLRAGKLMVRQKPGPKNALGLIKFIFPNDQNVYLHSTPSQALFAESRRDFSHGCIRVENPAALAEWVLRNNPGWTKEKIAAAFKAEKQQQVNLPSSIPVLIVYGTAVTKGKRTVVLLRRHLWKRQETREAV
;
A
#
# COMPACT_ATOMS: atom_id res chain seq x y z
N MET A 1 5.32 -5.82 -20.89
CA MET A 1 6.32 -5.24 -19.96
C MET A 1 7.45 -4.66 -20.75
N PRO A 2 7.99 -3.49 -20.36
CA PRO A 2 9.15 -2.90 -21.05
C PRO A 2 10.37 -3.83 -20.92
N HIS A 3 11.20 -3.85 -21.95
CA HIS A 3 12.47 -4.60 -21.95
C HIS A 3 13.63 -3.82 -21.33
N THR A 4 13.46 -2.51 -21.21
CA THR A 4 14.44 -1.57 -20.61
C THR A 4 13.71 -0.56 -19.74
N PHE A 5 14.39 -0.07 -18.70
CA PHE A 5 13.85 0.94 -17.79
C PHE A 5 14.75 2.18 -17.82
N ALA A 6 14.15 3.37 -17.83
CA ALA A 6 14.87 4.63 -17.73
C ALA A 6 15.49 4.86 -16.33
N GLN A 7 14.95 4.21 -15.33
CA GLN A 7 15.40 4.22 -13.93
C GLN A 7 15.37 2.78 -13.39
N PRO A 8 16.22 2.43 -12.41
CA PRO A 8 16.16 1.13 -11.76
C PRO A 8 14.79 0.87 -11.12
N PRO A 9 14.17 -0.28 -11.35
CA PRO A 9 12.81 -0.55 -10.92
C PRO A 9 12.69 -1.04 -9.48
N ILE A 10 11.49 -0.90 -8.92
CA ILE A 10 10.99 -1.68 -7.79
C ILE A 10 10.17 -2.83 -8.36
N VAL A 11 10.46 -4.06 -7.94
CA VAL A 11 9.72 -5.26 -8.36
C VAL A 11 9.11 -5.94 -7.14
N VAL A 12 7.79 -6.12 -7.15
CA VAL A 12 7.08 -6.94 -6.16
C VAL A 12 6.67 -8.24 -6.83
N ASN A 13 7.19 -9.37 -6.37
CA ASN A 13 6.73 -10.68 -6.82
C ASN A 13 5.72 -11.26 -5.82
N ILE A 14 4.44 -11.28 -6.23
CA ILE A 14 3.32 -11.67 -5.37
C ILE A 14 3.51 -13.06 -4.74
N PRO A 15 3.82 -14.15 -5.51
CA PRO A 15 3.97 -15.48 -4.92
C PRO A 15 5.18 -15.66 -3.99
N GLU A 16 6.19 -14.80 -4.11
CA GLU A 16 7.33 -14.81 -3.19
C GLU A 16 7.04 -14.02 -1.90
N PHE A 17 6.04 -13.12 -1.93
CA PHE A 17 5.84 -12.10 -0.90
C PHE A 17 7.10 -11.26 -0.66
N LEU A 18 7.80 -10.89 -1.74
CA LEU A 18 9.04 -10.12 -1.68
C LEU A 18 8.98 -8.90 -2.60
N LEU A 19 9.54 -7.81 -2.09
CA LEU A 19 9.89 -6.61 -2.83
C LEU A 19 11.40 -6.58 -3.03
N ARG A 20 11.83 -6.18 -4.25
CA ARG A 20 13.23 -5.88 -4.58
C ARG A 20 13.31 -4.52 -5.23
N ALA A 21 14.22 -3.67 -4.77
CA ALA A 21 14.59 -2.44 -5.45
C ALA A 21 16.03 -2.59 -5.98
N TYR A 22 16.22 -2.26 -7.25
CA TYR A 22 17.44 -2.57 -7.99
C TYR A 22 18.32 -1.33 -8.20
N ASP A 23 19.60 -1.53 -8.50
CA ASP A 23 20.49 -0.49 -9.03
C ASP A 23 20.55 -0.54 -10.57
N GLU A 24 21.40 0.32 -11.15
CA GLU A 24 21.63 0.44 -12.61
C GLU A 24 22.26 -0.83 -13.21
N GLN A 25 22.90 -1.67 -12.39
CA GLN A 25 23.50 -2.95 -12.77
C GLN A 25 22.54 -4.14 -12.56
N ALA A 26 21.26 -3.86 -12.33
CA ALA A 26 20.22 -4.85 -12.01
C ALA A 26 20.55 -5.72 -10.76
N LYS A 27 21.29 -5.17 -9.80
CA LYS A 27 21.54 -5.81 -8.51
C LYS A 27 20.50 -5.29 -7.49
N PRO A 28 19.86 -6.17 -6.71
CA PRO A 28 18.94 -5.75 -5.68
C PRO A 28 19.70 -5.06 -4.52
N GLN A 29 19.38 -3.81 -4.26
CA GLN A 29 19.91 -3.00 -3.17
C GLN A 29 19.04 -3.09 -1.91
N VAL A 30 17.72 -3.28 -2.11
CA VAL A 30 16.76 -3.48 -1.04
C VAL A 30 15.98 -4.76 -1.35
N ILE A 31 15.91 -5.67 -0.40
CA ILE A 31 15.08 -6.87 -0.44
C ILE A 31 14.31 -6.93 0.86
N MET A 32 12.99 -7.05 0.81
CA MET A 32 12.19 -7.15 2.03
C MET A 32 10.90 -7.92 1.79
N PRO A 33 10.35 -8.56 2.86
CA PRO A 33 9.03 -9.12 2.88
C PRO A 33 7.95 -8.07 2.60
N VAL A 34 6.87 -8.52 1.95
CA VAL A 34 5.66 -7.72 1.76
C VAL A 34 4.42 -8.53 2.13
N VAL A 35 3.35 -7.81 2.50
CA VAL A 35 2.00 -8.36 2.63
C VAL A 35 1.19 -7.87 1.43
N VAL A 36 0.60 -8.80 0.70
CA VAL A 36 -0.20 -8.54 -0.52
C VAL A 36 -1.69 -8.77 -0.28
N GLY A 37 -2.52 -8.50 -1.28
CA GLY A 37 -3.97 -8.72 -1.24
C GLY A 37 -4.35 -10.18 -1.08
N ARG A 38 -5.50 -10.40 -0.41
CA ARG A 38 -6.05 -11.75 -0.17
C ARG A 38 -6.35 -12.46 -1.48
N ALA A 39 -5.85 -13.68 -1.62
CA ALA A 39 -6.22 -14.55 -2.70
C ALA A 39 -7.75 -14.68 -2.80
N MET A 40 -8.29 -14.66 -4.01
CA MET A 40 -9.71 -14.88 -4.34
C MET A 40 -10.70 -13.78 -3.89
N ARG A 41 -10.30 -12.75 -3.14
CA ARG A 41 -11.20 -11.68 -2.70
C ARG A 41 -10.74 -10.28 -3.10
N THR A 42 -9.51 -9.92 -2.72
CA THR A 42 -8.94 -8.57 -2.90
C THR A 42 -7.50 -8.69 -3.39
N GLN A 43 -7.29 -9.40 -4.49
CA GLN A 43 -5.97 -9.67 -5.04
C GLN A 43 -5.23 -8.39 -5.38
N THR A 44 -3.94 -8.36 -5.08
CA THR A 44 -3.05 -7.35 -5.67
C THR A 44 -2.93 -7.61 -7.17
N PRO A 45 -3.25 -6.63 -8.04
CA PRO A 45 -3.17 -6.82 -9.48
C PRO A 45 -1.72 -6.89 -9.96
N VAL A 46 -1.50 -7.58 -11.08
CA VAL A 46 -0.26 -7.45 -11.86
C VAL A 46 -0.35 -6.13 -12.62
N LEU A 47 0.65 -5.26 -12.45
CA LEU A 47 0.68 -3.95 -13.11
C LEU A 47 2.12 -3.45 -13.28
N TYR A 48 2.27 -2.50 -14.19
CA TYR A 48 3.45 -1.67 -14.36
C TYR A 48 3.04 -0.21 -14.26
N GLU A 49 3.66 0.52 -13.35
CA GLU A 49 3.35 1.93 -13.07
C GLU A 49 4.60 2.70 -12.68
N GLU A 50 4.46 4.02 -12.61
CA GLU A 50 5.51 4.95 -12.28
C GLU A 50 5.27 5.61 -10.92
N MET A 51 6.14 5.37 -9.93
CA MET A 51 6.08 6.05 -8.64
C MET A 51 6.44 7.53 -8.81
N LYS A 52 5.55 8.40 -8.35
CA LYS A 52 5.66 9.86 -8.51
C LYS A 52 6.06 10.58 -7.22
N TYR A 53 5.62 10.08 -6.07
CA TYR A 53 5.85 10.75 -4.79
C TYR A 53 5.66 9.80 -3.61
N VAL A 54 6.17 10.22 -2.46
CA VAL A 54 5.90 9.58 -1.17
C VAL A 54 5.16 10.55 -0.26
N VAL A 55 4.41 10.02 0.71
CA VAL A 55 3.73 10.82 1.73
C VAL A 55 4.07 10.28 3.10
N PHE A 56 4.80 11.04 3.89
CA PHE A 56 5.00 10.79 5.31
C PHE A 56 3.75 11.16 6.11
N TRP A 57 3.47 10.44 7.19
CA TRP A 57 2.32 10.63 8.08
C TRP A 57 0.99 10.79 7.31
N PRO A 58 0.64 9.80 6.46
CA PRO A 58 -0.50 9.92 5.56
C PRO A 58 -1.83 9.88 6.31
N TYR A 59 -2.82 10.64 5.84
CA TYR A 59 -4.21 10.27 6.04
C TYR A 59 -4.51 9.00 5.22
N TRP A 60 -5.32 8.11 5.79
CA TRP A 60 -5.88 7.00 5.05
C TRP A 60 -7.36 7.26 4.73
N ASN A 61 -7.65 7.66 3.52
CA ASN A 61 -9.02 7.72 3.02
C ASN A 61 -9.52 6.29 2.82
N VAL A 62 -10.56 5.91 3.56
CA VAL A 62 -11.08 4.55 3.52
C VAL A 62 -11.79 4.30 2.19
N PRO A 63 -11.38 3.28 1.42
CA PRO A 63 -12.06 2.93 0.17
C PRO A 63 -13.54 2.60 0.38
N PRO A 64 -14.42 2.95 -0.57
CA PRO A 64 -15.87 2.73 -0.44
C PRO A 64 -16.26 1.28 -0.15
N SER A 65 -15.52 0.30 -0.68
CA SER A 65 -15.74 -1.13 -0.42
C SER A 65 -15.50 -1.49 1.04
N ILE A 66 -14.40 -1.00 1.63
CA ILE A 66 -14.07 -1.21 3.05
C ILE A 66 -15.02 -0.42 3.94
N LEU A 67 -15.34 0.83 3.54
CA LEU A 67 -16.29 1.66 4.29
C LEU A 67 -17.63 0.95 4.45
N ARG A 68 -18.26 0.54 3.36
CA ARG A 68 -19.57 -0.09 3.38
C ARG A 68 -19.54 -1.51 3.96
N GLY A 69 -18.54 -2.31 3.58
CA GLY A 69 -18.45 -3.72 3.97
C GLY A 69 -17.99 -3.96 5.40
N GLU A 70 -17.15 -3.07 5.95
CA GLU A 70 -16.51 -3.32 7.25
C GLU A 70 -16.73 -2.20 8.27
N MET A 71 -16.58 -0.92 7.85
CA MET A 71 -16.57 0.18 8.81
C MET A 71 -17.96 0.61 9.25
N VAL A 72 -18.90 0.77 8.33
CA VAL A 72 -20.28 1.15 8.68
C VAL A 72 -20.87 0.17 9.70
N PRO A 73 -20.77 -1.17 9.55
CA PRO A 73 -21.21 -2.11 10.58
C PRO A 73 -20.54 -1.89 11.96
N LYS A 74 -19.21 -1.60 11.97
CA LYS A 74 -18.46 -1.36 13.23
C LYS A 74 -18.88 -0.07 13.90
N ILE A 75 -19.05 1.01 13.13
CA ILE A 75 -19.50 2.32 13.64
C ILE A 75 -20.94 2.22 14.21
N THR A 76 -21.81 1.47 13.51
CA THR A 76 -23.19 1.25 14.01
C THR A 76 -23.19 0.47 15.33
N LYS A 77 -22.30 -0.51 15.50
CA LYS A 77 -22.20 -1.34 16.71
C LYS A 77 -21.53 -0.62 17.88
N ASP A 78 -20.53 0.20 17.63
CA ASP A 78 -19.77 0.95 18.64
C ASP A 78 -19.73 2.43 18.28
N PRO A 79 -20.57 3.28 18.88
CA PRO A 79 -20.58 4.72 18.63
C PRO A 79 -19.24 5.42 18.87
N ALA A 80 -18.37 4.86 19.73
CA ALA A 80 -17.05 5.39 20.01
C ALA A 80 -15.97 4.87 19.04
N TYR A 81 -16.35 4.08 18.02
CA TYR A 81 -15.39 3.44 17.09
C TYR A 81 -14.47 4.43 16.39
N LEU A 82 -15.01 5.58 15.93
CA LEU A 82 -14.22 6.61 15.27
C LEU A 82 -13.12 7.12 16.20
N GLN A 83 -13.50 7.58 17.38
CA GLN A 83 -12.57 8.16 18.37
C GLN A 83 -11.52 7.15 18.83
N LYS A 84 -11.92 5.92 19.19
CA LYS A 84 -11.01 4.84 19.62
C LYS A 84 -9.94 4.52 18.59
N ASN A 85 -10.26 4.64 17.28
CA ASN A 85 -9.40 4.24 16.18
C ASN A 85 -8.85 5.43 15.38
N ASN A 86 -9.01 6.66 15.89
CA ASN A 86 -8.50 7.88 15.27
C ASN A 86 -9.04 8.15 13.85
N PHE A 87 -10.33 7.81 13.64
CA PHE A 87 -11.06 8.11 12.41
C PHE A 87 -11.86 9.40 12.53
N GLU A 88 -12.18 9.97 11.39
CA GLU A 88 -13.10 11.10 11.24
C GLU A 88 -13.96 10.93 10.00
N VAL A 89 -15.18 11.46 10.03
CA VAL A 89 -16.08 11.58 8.88
C VAL A 89 -15.87 12.93 8.24
N VAL A 90 -15.66 12.94 6.94
CA VAL A 90 -15.40 14.17 6.17
C VAL A 90 -16.21 14.19 4.88
N THR A 91 -16.42 15.40 4.34
CA THR A 91 -16.92 15.60 2.98
C THR A 91 -15.87 15.23 1.96
N PHE A 92 -16.23 15.15 0.67
CA PHE A 92 -15.25 14.95 -0.42
C PHE A 92 -14.26 16.11 -0.58
N SER A 93 -14.60 17.31 -0.10
CA SER A 93 -13.68 18.46 -0.01
C SER A 93 -12.72 18.37 1.19
N GLY A 94 -12.88 17.37 2.06
CA GLY A 94 -12.05 17.19 3.26
C GLY A 94 -12.51 17.96 4.50
N GLN A 95 -13.68 18.61 4.46
CA GLN A 95 -14.23 19.31 5.60
C GLN A 95 -14.70 18.30 6.66
N LEU A 96 -14.33 18.53 7.92
CA LEU A 96 -14.73 17.68 9.04
C LEU A 96 -16.26 17.76 9.26
N VAL A 97 -16.89 16.59 9.35
CA VAL A 97 -18.30 16.42 9.75
C VAL A 97 -18.38 16.00 11.21
N THR A 98 -17.67 14.94 11.58
CA THR A 98 -17.52 14.48 12.98
C THR A 98 -16.32 13.56 13.12
N ASP A 99 -15.73 13.52 14.31
CA ASP A 99 -14.68 12.56 14.71
C ASP A 99 -15.04 11.85 16.03
N THR A 100 -16.27 12.03 16.50
CA THR A 100 -16.79 11.43 17.75
C THR A 100 -17.99 10.54 17.44
N ALA A 101 -19.17 10.93 17.86
CA ALA A 101 -20.40 10.17 17.63
C ALA A 101 -20.95 10.38 16.21
N VAL A 102 -21.57 9.36 15.67
CA VAL A 102 -22.16 9.36 14.33
C VAL A 102 -23.68 9.26 14.49
N SER A 103 -24.41 10.27 13.99
CA SER A 103 -25.87 10.23 13.94
C SER A 103 -26.38 9.29 12.86
N GLU A 104 -27.67 8.89 12.95
CA GLU A 104 -28.29 8.04 11.91
C GLU A 104 -28.29 8.73 10.53
N ASP A 105 -28.43 10.06 10.46
CA ASP A 105 -28.33 10.79 9.19
C ASP A 105 -26.92 10.68 8.58
N VAL A 106 -25.88 10.85 9.39
CA VAL A 106 -24.48 10.67 8.94
C VAL A 106 -24.22 9.23 8.50
N LEU A 107 -24.76 8.22 9.22
CA LEU A 107 -24.68 6.82 8.80
C LEU A 107 -25.39 6.59 7.47
N ALA A 108 -26.56 7.17 7.26
CA ALA A 108 -27.28 7.08 5.98
C ALA A 108 -26.47 7.71 4.83
N GLN A 109 -25.83 8.86 5.06
CA GLN A 109 -24.97 9.52 4.08
C GLN A 109 -23.71 8.71 3.78
N LEU A 110 -23.10 8.05 4.77
CA LEU A 110 -21.96 7.14 4.56
C LEU A 110 -22.34 5.91 3.73
N ARG A 111 -23.51 5.30 4.02
CA ARG A 111 -24.07 4.18 3.21
C ARG A 111 -24.32 4.59 1.77
N ALA A 112 -24.85 5.79 1.59
CA ALA A 112 -25.13 6.38 0.25
C ALA A 112 -23.86 6.85 -0.47
N GLY A 113 -22.69 6.84 0.18
CA GLY A 113 -21.43 7.33 -0.40
C GLY A 113 -21.39 8.85 -0.61
N LYS A 114 -22.14 9.63 0.16
CA LYS A 114 -22.14 11.11 0.15
C LYS A 114 -21.07 11.68 1.08
N LEU A 115 -20.58 10.90 2.01
CA LEU A 115 -19.50 11.25 2.93
C LEU A 115 -18.40 10.18 2.89
N MET A 116 -17.21 10.55 3.37
CA MET A 116 -16.06 9.66 3.47
C MET A 116 -15.66 9.50 4.94
N VAL A 117 -15.00 8.37 5.22
CA VAL A 117 -14.25 8.18 6.46
C VAL A 117 -12.77 8.21 6.12
N ARG A 118 -11.99 8.93 6.91
CA ARG A 118 -10.54 8.85 6.84
C ARG A 118 -9.93 8.64 8.22
N GLN A 119 -8.80 7.95 8.27
CA GLN A 119 -8.00 7.80 9.49
C GLN A 119 -6.94 8.88 9.54
N LYS A 120 -6.85 9.57 10.68
CA LYS A 120 -5.83 10.59 10.90
C LYS A 120 -4.42 9.97 10.93
N PRO A 121 -3.37 10.75 10.61
CA PRO A 121 -1.99 10.32 10.84
C PRO A 121 -1.77 9.87 12.29
N GLY A 122 -0.90 8.88 12.48
CA GLY A 122 -0.60 8.40 13.81
C GLY A 122 -0.15 6.95 13.85
N PRO A 123 0.30 6.44 15.01
CA PRO A 123 0.83 5.08 15.14
C PRO A 123 -0.22 4.00 14.91
N LYS A 124 -1.52 4.31 15.05
CA LYS A 124 -2.63 3.40 14.75
C LYS A 124 -3.08 3.44 13.28
N ASN A 125 -2.54 4.35 12.44
CA ASN A 125 -2.97 4.48 11.06
C ASN A 125 -2.66 3.19 10.29
N ALA A 126 -3.65 2.67 9.57
CA ALA A 126 -3.50 1.42 8.81
C ALA A 126 -2.41 1.47 7.73
N LEU A 127 -2.09 2.68 7.22
CA LEU A 127 -0.99 2.90 6.27
C LEU A 127 0.36 3.09 6.96
N GLY A 128 0.41 3.07 8.30
CA GLY A 128 1.61 3.39 9.06
C GLY A 128 2.11 4.80 8.82
N LEU A 129 3.42 4.99 8.81
CA LEU A 129 4.04 6.32 8.81
C LEU A 129 4.40 6.85 7.40
N ILE A 130 4.28 6.04 6.35
CA ILE A 130 4.60 6.45 4.98
C ILE A 130 3.85 5.60 3.95
N LYS A 131 3.45 6.24 2.85
CA LYS A 131 2.96 5.59 1.63
C LYS A 131 3.76 6.06 0.42
N PHE A 132 3.93 5.17 -0.57
CA PHE A 132 4.65 5.38 -1.82
C PHE A 132 3.65 5.28 -2.96
N ILE A 133 3.49 6.34 -3.74
CA ILE A 133 2.38 6.50 -4.67
C ILE A 133 2.85 6.42 -6.11
N PHE A 134 2.29 5.46 -6.82
CA PHE A 134 2.28 5.30 -8.27
C PHE A 134 0.82 5.34 -8.74
N PRO A 135 0.35 6.49 -9.27
CA PRO A 135 -1.05 6.66 -9.67
C PRO A 135 -1.48 5.59 -10.67
N ASN A 136 -2.60 4.91 -10.39
CA ASN A 136 -3.16 3.84 -11.21
C ASN A 136 -4.67 3.69 -10.98
N ASP A 137 -5.39 3.09 -11.93
CA ASP A 137 -6.85 2.92 -11.86
C ASP A 137 -7.31 1.88 -10.82
N GLN A 138 -6.38 1.06 -10.32
CA GLN A 138 -6.66 0.04 -9.30
C GLN A 138 -6.53 0.58 -7.87
N ASN A 139 -6.08 1.84 -7.70
CA ASN A 139 -5.81 2.47 -6.41
C ASN A 139 -4.89 1.65 -5.49
N VAL A 140 -3.90 0.97 -6.07
CA VAL A 140 -2.88 0.20 -5.36
C VAL A 140 -1.65 1.07 -5.12
N TYR A 141 -1.05 0.95 -3.95
CA TYR A 141 0.19 1.63 -3.56
C TYR A 141 0.97 0.78 -2.55
N LEU A 142 2.25 1.12 -2.33
CA LEU A 142 3.04 0.56 -1.24
C LEU A 142 2.87 1.44 0.00
N HIS A 143 2.87 0.81 1.20
CA HIS A 143 2.76 1.57 2.44
C HIS A 143 3.34 0.81 3.64
N SER A 144 3.67 1.56 4.68
CA SER A 144 4.00 1.02 5.99
C SER A 144 2.76 0.39 6.67
N THR A 145 2.95 -0.19 7.85
CA THR A 145 1.85 -0.75 8.65
C THR A 145 2.25 -0.86 10.12
N PRO A 146 1.32 -0.67 11.07
CA PRO A 146 1.56 -0.99 12.47
C PRO A 146 1.56 -2.51 12.74
N SER A 147 1.01 -3.33 11.83
CA SER A 147 0.88 -4.79 11.99
C SER A 147 2.16 -5.51 11.57
N GLN A 148 3.27 -5.25 12.25
CA GLN A 148 4.59 -5.80 11.91
C GLN A 148 4.69 -7.32 12.05
N ALA A 149 3.93 -7.92 12.99
CA ALA A 149 3.92 -9.38 13.19
C ALA A 149 3.51 -10.17 11.93
N LEU A 150 2.77 -9.58 11.00
CA LEU A 150 2.37 -10.24 9.75
C LEU A 150 3.55 -10.61 8.85
N PHE A 151 4.70 -9.96 8.98
CA PHE A 151 5.87 -10.26 8.17
C PHE A 151 6.59 -11.53 8.60
N ALA A 152 6.35 -12.03 9.83
CA ALA A 152 6.85 -13.32 10.31
C ALA A 152 6.07 -14.51 9.75
N GLU A 153 4.87 -14.28 9.18
CA GLU A 153 4.06 -15.33 8.61
C GLU A 153 4.65 -15.86 7.30
N SER A 154 4.57 -17.16 7.08
CA SER A 154 5.03 -17.81 5.85
C SER A 154 4.14 -17.46 4.64
N ARG A 155 2.85 -17.25 4.87
CA ARG A 155 1.87 -16.78 3.89
C ARG A 155 1.44 -15.38 4.28
N ARG A 156 1.51 -14.43 3.33
CA ARG A 156 1.30 -13.00 3.60
C ARG A 156 0.31 -12.34 2.65
N ASP A 157 -0.82 -13.00 2.38
CA ASP A 157 -1.94 -12.47 1.58
C ASP A 157 -3.09 -11.99 2.49
N PHE A 158 -2.91 -10.88 3.18
CA PHE A 158 -3.84 -10.37 4.18
C PHE A 158 -4.46 -9.01 3.87
N SER A 159 -3.96 -8.29 2.86
CA SER A 159 -4.40 -6.93 2.57
C SER A 159 -5.66 -6.88 1.69
N HIS A 160 -6.17 -5.68 1.46
CA HIS A 160 -7.27 -5.39 0.54
C HIS A 160 -6.79 -4.97 -0.87
N GLY A 161 -5.56 -5.37 -1.25
CA GLY A 161 -4.98 -5.10 -2.56
C GLY A 161 -3.70 -4.27 -2.50
N CYS A 162 -3.63 -3.26 -1.67
CA CYS A 162 -2.40 -2.50 -1.42
C CYS A 162 -1.32 -3.37 -0.78
N ILE A 163 -0.06 -2.98 -0.93
CA ILE A 163 1.09 -3.76 -0.53
C ILE A 163 1.73 -3.13 0.72
N ARG A 164 1.78 -3.90 1.82
CA ARG A 164 2.49 -3.49 3.03
C ARG A 164 3.95 -3.88 2.93
N VAL A 165 4.85 -2.97 3.28
CA VAL A 165 6.30 -3.20 3.27
C VAL A 165 6.84 -3.33 4.69
N GLU A 166 7.77 -4.27 4.90
CA GLU A 166 8.33 -4.57 6.22
C GLU A 166 9.20 -3.43 6.75
N ASN A 167 10.11 -2.94 5.91
CA ASN A 167 11.04 -1.85 6.26
C ASN A 167 10.82 -0.61 5.41
N PRO A 168 9.84 0.23 5.79
CA PRO A 168 9.51 1.43 5.02
C PRO A 168 10.61 2.48 5.06
N ALA A 169 11.47 2.50 6.09
CA ALA A 169 12.59 3.45 6.17
C ALA A 169 13.66 3.12 5.13
N ALA A 170 14.09 1.86 5.03
CA ALA A 170 15.03 1.44 4.00
C ALA A 170 14.50 1.68 2.58
N LEU A 171 13.20 1.45 2.36
CA LEU A 171 12.58 1.75 1.07
C LEU A 171 12.55 3.27 0.80
N ALA A 172 12.26 4.09 1.81
CA ALA A 172 12.27 5.55 1.67
C ALA A 172 13.67 6.09 1.35
N GLU A 173 14.71 5.57 2.02
CA GLU A 173 16.10 5.92 1.71
C GLU A 173 16.47 5.59 0.26
N TRP A 174 16.08 4.40 -0.22
CA TRP A 174 16.34 4.01 -1.59
C TRP A 174 15.54 4.86 -2.60
N VAL A 175 14.26 5.11 -2.35
CA VAL A 175 13.37 5.90 -3.23
C VAL A 175 13.82 7.35 -3.31
N LEU A 176 14.26 7.94 -2.19
CA LEU A 176 14.66 9.35 -2.11
C LEU A 176 16.17 9.58 -2.35
N ARG A 177 16.94 8.52 -2.69
CA ARG A 177 18.41 8.60 -2.85
C ARG A 177 18.89 9.69 -3.83
N ASN A 178 18.10 9.93 -4.89
CA ASN A 178 18.40 10.95 -5.90
C ASN A 178 17.59 12.24 -5.71
N ASN A 179 16.91 12.40 -4.57
CA ASN A 179 16.10 13.58 -4.30
C ASN A 179 16.94 14.62 -3.53
N PRO A 180 17.25 15.80 -4.13
CA PRO A 180 18.10 16.78 -3.49
C PRO A 180 17.64 17.17 -2.08
N GLY A 181 18.58 17.17 -1.14
CA GLY A 181 18.31 17.54 0.25
C GLY A 181 17.56 16.51 1.09
N TRP A 182 17.29 15.29 0.57
CA TRP A 182 16.70 14.18 1.32
C TRP A 182 17.78 13.20 1.77
N THR A 183 18.53 13.58 2.81
CA THR A 183 19.53 12.72 3.47
C THR A 183 18.84 11.70 4.39
N LYS A 184 19.58 10.68 4.86
CA LYS A 184 19.08 9.69 5.82
C LYS A 184 18.57 10.35 7.10
N GLU A 185 19.28 11.37 7.58
CA GLU A 185 18.91 12.14 8.79
C GLU A 185 17.60 12.88 8.58
N LYS A 186 17.40 13.49 7.40
CA LYS A 186 16.15 14.18 7.05
C LYS A 186 14.98 13.20 6.91
N ILE A 187 15.21 12.03 6.32
CA ILE A 187 14.21 10.94 6.25
C ILE A 187 13.84 10.49 7.66
N ALA A 188 14.83 10.23 8.53
CA ALA A 188 14.59 9.86 9.92
C ALA A 188 13.84 10.97 10.70
N ALA A 189 14.16 12.23 10.46
CA ALA A 189 13.44 13.37 11.03
C ALA A 189 11.98 13.43 10.54
N ALA A 190 11.72 13.17 9.24
CA ALA A 190 10.36 13.14 8.68
C ALA A 190 9.50 12.01 9.30
N PHE A 191 10.08 10.86 9.63
CA PHE A 191 9.39 9.80 10.37
C PHE A 191 9.00 10.19 11.80
N LYS A 192 9.70 11.16 12.40
CA LYS A 192 9.45 11.65 13.77
C LYS A 192 8.61 12.92 13.81
N ALA A 193 8.36 13.56 12.68
CA ALA A 193 7.76 14.89 12.62
C ALA A 193 6.27 14.93 12.96
N GLU A 194 5.58 13.78 13.00
CA GLU A 194 4.14 13.63 13.27
C GLU A 194 3.24 14.55 12.41
N LYS A 195 3.77 14.96 11.26
CA LYS A 195 3.13 15.88 10.33
C LYS A 195 3.11 15.31 8.93
N GLN A 196 1.96 15.37 8.28
CA GLN A 196 1.85 14.97 6.89
C GLN A 196 2.78 15.80 6.01
N GLN A 197 3.61 15.11 5.22
CA GLN A 197 4.50 15.72 4.24
C GLN A 197 4.53 14.90 2.96
N GLN A 198 4.18 15.52 1.84
CA GLN A 198 4.37 14.94 0.51
C GLN A 198 5.73 15.34 -0.03
N VAL A 199 6.41 14.39 -0.66
CA VAL A 199 7.71 14.57 -1.32
C VAL A 199 7.61 14.04 -2.73
N ASN A 200 7.64 14.91 -3.71
CA ASN A 200 7.65 14.55 -5.12
C ASN A 200 9.04 14.04 -5.51
N LEU A 201 9.09 13.03 -6.36
CA LEU A 201 10.34 12.52 -6.91
C LEU A 201 10.79 13.40 -8.09
N PRO A 202 12.09 13.69 -8.24
CA PRO A 202 12.59 14.45 -9.38
C PRO A 202 12.45 13.69 -10.69
N SER A 203 12.51 12.37 -10.64
CA SER A 203 12.22 11.44 -11.73
C SER A 203 11.38 10.29 -11.21
N SER A 204 10.41 9.84 -11.99
CA SER A 204 9.56 8.71 -11.60
C SER A 204 10.36 7.42 -11.54
N ILE A 205 9.96 6.51 -10.64
CA ILE A 205 10.59 5.20 -10.46
C ILE A 205 9.63 4.12 -10.94
N PRO A 206 10.06 3.25 -11.89
CA PRO A 206 9.26 2.14 -12.34
C PRO A 206 8.91 1.17 -11.21
N VAL A 207 7.62 0.80 -11.10
CA VAL A 207 7.11 -0.19 -10.15
C VAL A 207 6.44 -1.31 -10.92
N LEU A 208 6.97 -2.51 -10.77
CA LEU A 208 6.40 -3.72 -11.35
C LEU A 208 5.82 -4.58 -10.25
N ILE A 209 4.56 -4.93 -10.37
CA ILE A 209 3.93 -5.96 -9.56
C ILE A 209 3.71 -7.16 -10.49
N VAL A 210 4.37 -8.26 -10.18
CA VAL A 210 4.43 -9.45 -11.03
C VAL A 210 3.92 -10.69 -10.29
N TYR A 211 3.52 -11.69 -11.07
CA TYR A 211 3.13 -13.00 -10.57
C TYR A 211 4.06 -14.08 -11.16
N GLY A 212 5.33 -14.07 -10.74
CA GLY A 212 6.34 -15.01 -11.17
C GLY A 212 6.34 -16.26 -10.30
N THR A 213 5.93 -17.40 -10.84
CA THR A 213 5.89 -18.69 -10.13
C THR A 213 7.17 -19.52 -10.28
N ALA A 214 8.08 -19.11 -11.15
CA ALA A 214 9.41 -19.67 -11.29
C ALA A 214 10.44 -18.57 -11.04
N VAL A 215 11.30 -18.77 -10.05
CA VAL A 215 12.36 -17.80 -9.70
C VAL A 215 13.70 -18.50 -9.63
N THR A 216 14.75 -17.82 -10.04
CA THR A 216 16.12 -18.35 -9.94
C THR A 216 16.73 -17.94 -8.60
N LYS A 217 17.33 -18.90 -7.88
CA LYS A 217 18.18 -18.66 -6.71
C LYS A 217 19.63 -19.03 -7.07
N GLY A 218 20.49 -18.00 -7.12
CA GLY A 218 21.86 -18.18 -7.57
C GLY A 218 21.97 -18.57 -9.04
N LYS A 219 23.11 -19.13 -9.45
CA LYS A 219 23.40 -19.39 -10.88
C LYS A 219 22.72 -20.62 -11.49
N ARG A 220 22.14 -21.54 -10.70
CA ARG A 220 21.67 -22.86 -11.20
C ARG A 220 20.38 -23.40 -10.58
N THR A 221 19.79 -22.75 -9.59
CA THR A 221 18.60 -23.29 -8.92
C THR A 221 17.35 -22.53 -9.35
N VAL A 222 16.39 -23.23 -9.93
CA VAL A 222 15.04 -22.72 -10.20
C VAL A 222 14.12 -23.20 -9.08
N VAL A 223 13.46 -22.25 -8.42
CA VAL A 223 12.45 -22.54 -7.38
C VAL A 223 11.09 -22.30 -7.99
N LEU A 224 10.22 -23.29 -7.93
CA LEU A 224 8.83 -23.19 -8.32
C LEU A 224 8.00 -22.81 -7.10
N LEU A 225 7.26 -21.72 -7.21
CA LEU A 225 6.38 -21.21 -6.17
C LEU A 225 4.97 -21.76 -6.35
N ARG A 226 4.28 -22.05 -5.24
CA ARG A 226 2.91 -22.56 -5.30
C ARG A 226 1.94 -21.50 -5.84
N ARG A 227 1.03 -21.91 -6.75
CA ARG A 227 -0.01 -21.06 -7.37
C ARG A 227 -1.20 -20.79 -6.45
N HIS A 228 -1.02 -20.54 -5.17
CA HIS A 228 -2.14 -20.42 -4.23
C HIS A 228 -2.92 -19.10 -4.31
N LEU A 229 -2.38 -18.10 -5.01
CA LEU A 229 -2.86 -16.72 -4.91
C LEU A 229 -3.64 -16.23 -6.13
N TRP A 230 -3.85 -17.09 -7.16
CA TRP A 230 -4.51 -16.69 -8.40
C TRP A 230 -5.63 -17.66 -8.79
N LYS A 231 -6.87 -17.15 -8.97
CA LYS A 231 -7.88 -17.86 -9.76
C LYS A 231 -7.45 -17.82 -11.23
N ARG A 232 -7.48 -18.95 -11.94
CA ARG A 232 -7.53 -18.94 -13.41
C ARG A 232 -8.71 -18.04 -13.79
N GLN A 233 -8.47 -16.96 -14.53
CA GLN A 233 -9.50 -16.44 -15.41
C GLN A 233 -9.70 -17.55 -16.45
N GLU A 234 -10.84 -18.22 -16.38
CA GLU A 234 -11.31 -19.03 -17.49
C GLU A 234 -11.52 -18.06 -18.64
N THR A 235 -10.61 -18.10 -19.61
CA THR A 235 -10.89 -17.56 -20.93
C THR A 235 -12.12 -18.28 -21.43
N ARG A 236 -13.28 -17.62 -21.35
CA ARG A 236 -14.42 -18.02 -22.17
C ARG A 236 -13.98 -17.82 -23.60
N GLU A 237 -13.56 -18.91 -24.24
CA GLU A 237 -13.51 -18.97 -25.69
C GLU A 237 -14.94 -18.70 -26.16
N ALA A 238 -15.12 -17.58 -26.87
CA ALA A 238 -16.33 -17.34 -27.63
C ALA A 238 -16.35 -18.37 -28.77
N VAL A 239 -17.30 -19.28 -28.71
CA VAL A 239 -17.74 -20.09 -29.83
C VAL A 239 -18.63 -19.25 -30.74
#